data_cf11c6aa261ee69703c68cbdfaa221c1
#
_entry.id   cf11c6aa261ee69703c68cbdfaa221c1
#
_cell.length_a   1.000
_cell.length_b   1.000
_cell.length_c   1.000
_cell.angle_alpha   90.00
_cell.angle_beta   90.00
_cell.angle_gamma   90.00
#
_symmetry.space_group_name_H-M   'P 1'
#
loop_
_entity.id
_entity.type
_entity.pdbx_description
1 polymer ?
#
loop_
_entity_poly.entity_id
_entity_poly.type
_entity_poly.pdbx_seq_one_letter_code
_entity_poly.pdbx_strand_id
1 'polypeptide(L)'
;MLIIHSLRQYLLKRLNGLILFTCLAMVATSVNAKATPSLEGQSVLVSVHPMALLIKSAWPELEVSSLVSANQSPHDFVLKPSDMSNIAAADAVIWMGETFEPYLAKALRGQRQVDLSVTLDEADAHANDGQAGDEHENDEHADHHDHDAHIHDPHLWLDPNGIKKILSFVQSSLALPAPKAFIAQYDAWLSSAATTLIPHKDVGFVSFHDAFHAWVETFKLNQVAVVTSNPEKPVGTRHIVEVRNILASGQVQCLFVEPQFQSRIVTKLHKGLSIKVIKIDPMASKFLIDEAGFIKFYQSLLGSFTQCFSGPQD
;
A
#
# COMPACT_ATOMS: atom_id res chain seq x y z
N MET A 1 -50.38 60.28 -43.03
CA MET A 1 -50.67 59.63 -41.71
C MET A 1 -50.65 58.11 -41.75
N LEU A 2 -50.79 57.48 -42.89
CA LEU A 2 -50.81 56.00 -43.06
C LEU A 2 -49.43 55.33 -43.04
N ILE A 3 -48.35 56.01 -43.45
CA ILE A 3 -46.98 55.43 -43.57
C ILE A 3 -46.34 55.20 -42.22
N ILE A 4 -46.59 56.04 -41.23
CA ILE A 4 -46.01 55.93 -39.87
C ILE A 4 -46.60 54.73 -39.09
N HIS A 5 -47.86 54.40 -39.38
CA HIS A 5 -48.52 53.28 -38.69
C HIS A 5 -48.00 51.93 -39.17
N SER A 6 -47.68 51.77 -40.46
CA SER A 6 -47.10 50.56 -41.03
C SER A 6 -45.68 50.27 -40.55
N LEU A 7 -44.84 51.33 -40.41
CA LEU A 7 -43.45 51.18 -39.94
C LEU A 7 -43.40 50.75 -38.47
N ARG A 8 -44.30 51.26 -37.63
CA ARG A 8 -44.38 50.89 -36.19
C ARG A 8 -44.82 49.43 -35.99
N GLN A 9 -45.74 48.94 -36.82
CA GLN A 9 -46.14 47.52 -36.75
C GLN A 9 -45.04 46.58 -37.24
N TYR A 10 -44.22 46.97 -38.21
CA TYR A 10 -43.12 46.17 -38.73
C TYR A 10 -41.95 46.07 -37.70
N LEU A 11 -41.66 47.16 -37.05
CA LEU A 11 -40.65 47.20 -35.98
C LEU A 11 -41.05 46.38 -34.73
N LEU A 12 -42.32 46.43 -34.31
CA LEU A 12 -42.84 45.64 -33.20
C LEU A 12 -42.80 44.11 -33.46
N LYS A 13 -43.11 43.70 -34.70
CA LYS A 13 -43.04 42.29 -35.11
C LYS A 13 -41.61 41.78 -35.16
N ARG A 14 -40.60 42.57 -35.53
CA ARG A 14 -39.24 42.21 -35.52
C ARG A 14 -38.65 42.18 -34.08
N LEU A 15 -39.09 43.11 -33.23
CA LEU A 15 -38.66 43.14 -31.83
C LEU A 15 -39.18 41.91 -31.04
N ASN A 16 -40.43 41.53 -31.26
CA ASN A 16 -41.01 40.32 -30.65
C ASN A 16 -40.38 39.04 -31.17
N GLY A 17 -39.99 38.96 -32.45
CA GLY A 17 -39.25 37.83 -33.01
C GLY A 17 -37.83 37.69 -32.45
N LEU A 18 -37.16 38.83 -32.19
CA LEU A 18 -35.81 38.83 -31.63
C LEU A 18 -35.81 38.44 -30.14
N ILE A 19 -36.82 38.87 -29.37
CA ILE A 19 -36.97 38.50 -27.95
C ILE A 19 -37.33 37.01 -27.81
N LEU A 20 -38.16 36.46 -28.72
CA LEU A 20 -38.49 35.04 -28.67
C LEU A 20 -37.30 34.14 -29.04
N PHE A 21 -36.42 34.60 -29.95
CA PHE A 21 -35.23 33.86 -30.33
C PHE A 21 -34.13 33.89 -29.26
N THR A 22 -33.99 34.97 -28.51
CA THR A 22 -33.03 35.07 -27.38
C THR A 22 -33.51 34.30 -26.16
N CYS A 23 -34.80 34.17 -25.88
CA CYS A 23 -35.32 33.29 -24.81
C CYS A 23 -35.18 31.80 -25.15
N LEU A 24 -35.28 31.40 -26.42
CA LEU A 24 -35.13 29.99 -26.83
C LEU A 24 -33.64 29.55 -26.80
N ALA A 25 -32.70 30.47 -26.99
CA ALA A 25 -31.27 30.16 -26.93
C ALA A 25 -30.74 30.00 -25.49
N MET A 26 -31.43 30.52 -24.48
CA MET A 26 -31.03 30.37 -23.05
C MET A 26 -31.47 29.06 -22.39
N VAL A 27 -32.34 28.26 -23.04
CA VAL A 27 -32.82 26.98 -22.46
C VAL A 27 -31.94 25.78 -22.87
N ALA A 28 -30.97 25.95 -23.77
CA ALA A 28 -30.22 24.84 -24.37
C ALA A 28 -28.83 24.58 -23.75
N THR A 29 -28.47 25.22 -22.64
CA THR A 29 -27.22 24.91 -21.91
C THR A 29 -27.48 24.40 -20.49
N SER A 30 -28.42 23.49 -20.35
CA SER A 30 -28.34 22.54 -19.23
C SER A 30 -27.18 21.61 -19.55
N VAL A 31 -25.96 22.07 -19.26
CA VAL A 31 -24.82 21.18 -19.15
C VAL A 31 -25.22 20.16 -18.08
N ASN A 32 -25.56 18.96 -18.53
CA ASN A 32 -25.67 17.80 -17.66
C ASN A 32 -24.27 17.57 -17.09
N ALA A 33 -23.89 18.35 -16.09
CA ALA A 33 -22.78 18.00 -15.22
C ALA A 33 -23.20 16.66 -14.64
N LYS A 34 -22.62 15.56 -15.15
CA LYS A 34 -22.67 14.27 -14.46
C LYS A 34 -22.30 14.59 -13.02
N ALA A 35 -23.28 14.53 -12.12
CA ALA A 35 -23.02 14.64 -10.71
C ALA A 35 -21.96 13.59 -10.41
N THR A 36 -20.77 14.02 -10.03
CA THR A 36 -19.76 13.13 -9.46
C THR A 36 -20.47 12.44 -8.30
N PRO A 37 -20.54 11.10 -8.27
CA PRO A 37 -21.20 10.41 -7.18
C PRO A 37 -20.54 10.90 -5.88
N SER A 38 -21.37 11.30 -4.91
CA SER A 38 -20.88 11.68 -3.58
C SER A 38 -20.13 10.51 -3.02
N LEU A 39 -18.91 10.74 -2.49
CA LEU A 39 -18.13 9.72 -1.78
C LEU A 39 -18.63 9.54 -0.34
N GLU A 40 -19.40 10.51 0.15
CA GLU A 40 -19.98 10.45 1.51
C GLU A 40 -20.87 9.23 1.67
N GLY A 41 -20.56 8.42 2.69
CA GLY A 41 -21.31 7.22 3.03
C GLY A 41 -20.99 5.99 2.17
N GLN A 42 -20.04 6.05 1.23
CA GLN A 42 -19.57 4.83 0.56
C GLN A 42 -18.68 4.04 1.49
N SER A 43 -19.09 2.79 1.79
CA SER A 43 -18.37 1.87 2.65
C SER A 43 -17.36 1.04 1.85
N VAL A 44 -16.10 1.10 2.25
CA VAL A 44 -15.01 0.31 1.64
C VAL A 44 -14.39 -0.58 2.70
N LEU A 45 -14.51 -1.88 2.51
CA LEU A 45 -13.81 -2.87 3.33
C LEU A 45 -12.44 -3.16 2.71
N VAL A 46 -11.40 -3.06 3.49
CA VAL A 46 -10.03 -3.35 3.05
C VAL A 46 -9.53 -4.59 3.78
N SER A 47 -8.85 -5.50 3.09
CA SER A 47 -8.46 -6.78 3.68
C SER A 47 -7.52 -6.61 4.87
N VAL A 48 -6.52 -5.74 4.79
CA VAL A 48 -5.52 -5.53 5.84
C VAL A 48 -5.51 -4.10 6.38
N HIS A 49 -5.27 -3.98 7.69
CA HIS A 49 -5.37 -2.71 8.41
C HIS A 49 -4.46 -1.59 7.85
N PRO A 50 -3.16 -1.78 7.56
CA PRO A 50 -2.33 -0.69 7.06
C PRO A 50 -2.77 -0.19 5.68
N MET A 51 -3.32 -1.06 4.84
CA MET A 51 -3.92 -0.64 3.57
C MET A 51 -5.20 0.18 3.81
N ALA A 52 -5.99 -0.15 4.84
CA ALA A 52 -7.15 0.66 5.23
C ALA A 52 -6.73 2.08 5.69
N LEU A 53 -5.59 2.21 6.39
CA LEU A 53 -5.01 3.52 6.70
C LEU A 53 -4.69 4.31 5.42
N LEU A 54 -4.09 3.66 4.41
CA LEU A 54 -3.76 4.29 3.13
C LEU A 54 -5.01 4.82 2.43
N ILE A 55 -6.03 3.97 2.29
CA ILE A 55 -7.27 4.33 1.60
C ILE A 55 -7.99 5.47 2.33
N LYS A 56 -8.09 5.41 3.66
CA LYS A 56 -8.71 6.48 4.45
C LYS A 56 -7.94 7.79 4.39
N SER A 57 -6.61 7.73 4.41
CA SER A 57 -5.77 8.93 4.27
C SER A 57 -5.87 9.56 2.88
N ALA A 58 -6.03 8.75 1.84
CA ALA A 58 -6.17 9.23 0.45
C ALA A 58 -7.58 9.80 0.16
N TRP A 59 -8.62 9.21 0.74
CA TRP A 59 -10.04 9.59 0.55
C TRP A 59 -10.75 9.65 1.90
N PRO A 60 -10.60 10.76 2.65
CA PRO A 60 -11.15 10.90 4.01
C PRO A 60 -12.68 10.79 4.07
N GLU A 61 -13.38 11.05 2.97
CA GLU A 61 -14.83 11.01 2.88
C GLU A 61 -15.40 9.58 2.83
N LEU A 62 -14.57 8.56 2.51
CA LEU A 62 -15.00 7.17 2.48
C LEU A 62 -15.16 6.62 3.91
N GLU A 63 -16.14 5.75 4.10
CA GLU A 63 -16.26 4.92 5.30
C GLU A 63 -15.38 3.68 5.15
N VAL A 64 -14.16 3.74 5.67
CA VAL A 64 -13.17 2.67 5.51
C VAL A 64 -13.09 1.82 6.77
N SER A 65 -13.13 0.51 6.58
CA SER A 65 -12.91 -0.49 7.63
C SER A 65 -11.90 -1.56 7.17
N SER A 66 -11.35 -2.30 8.14
CA SER A 66 -10.40 -3.39 7.88
C SER A 66 -11.00 -4.73 8.26
N LEU A 67 -10.78 -5.75 7.41
CA LEU A 67 -11.21 -7.13 7.68
C LEU A 67 -10.29 -7.80 8.70
N VAL A 68 -8.98 -7.82 8.42
CA VAL A 68 -7.96 -8.30 9.35
C VAL A 68 -7.60 -7.17 10.29
N SER A 69 -7.77 -7.40 11.59
CA SER A 69 -7.43 -6.39 12.60
C SER A 69 -5.92 -6.20 12.70
N ALA A 70 -5.49 -5.01 13.08
CA ALA A 70 -4.08 -4.63 13.19
C ALA A 70 -3.22 -5.50 14.13
N ASN A 71 -3.87 -6.21 15.05
CA ASN A 71 -3.17 -7.10 16.01
C ASN A 71 -3.10 -8.56 15.53
N GLN A 72 -3.60 -8.86 14.33
CA GLN A 72 -3.60 -10.19 13.73
C GLN A 72 -2.65 -10.25 12.54
N SER A 73 -2.00 -11.40 12.38
CA SER A 73 -1.22 -11.68 11.17
C SER A 73 -2.17 -12.01 10.01
N PRO A 74 -1.98 -11.43 8.81
CA PRO A 74 -2.75 -11.81 7.64
C PRO A 74 -2.36 -13.18 7.07
N HIS A 75 -1.18 -13.70 7.43
CA HIS A 75 -0.66 -14.98 6.92
C HIS A 75 -1.44 -16.21 7.41
N ASP A 76 -2.16 -16.11 8.54
CA ASP A 76 -2.92 -17.22 9.14
C ASP A 76 -4.34 -16.79 9.49
N PHE A 77 -4.92 -15.90 8.69
CA PHE A 77 -6.27 -15.39 8.92
C PHE A 77 -7.32 -16.39 8.45
N VAL A 78 -8.33 -16.61 9.30
CA VAL A 78 -9.47 -17.49 9.00
C VAL A 78 -10.76 -16.69 9.07
N LEU A 79 -11.55 -16.72 7.99
CA LEU A 79 -12.85 -16.03 7.90
C LEU A 79 -13.86 -16.57 8.90
N LYS A 80 -14.52 -15.65 9.59
CA LYS A 80 -15.63 -15.90 10.50
C LYS A 80 -16.96 -15.53 9.83
N PRO A 81 -18.11 -16.02 10.33
CA PRO A 81 -19.42 -15.61 9.82
C PRO A 81 -19.66 -14.09 9.84
N SER A 82 -19.14 -13.38 10.87
CA SER A 82 -19.19 -11.92 10.94
C SER A 82 -18.44 -11.25 9.79
N ASP A 83 -17.31 -11.82 9.36
CA ASP A 83 -16.51 -11.27 8.28
C ASP A 83 -17.25 -11.38 6.94
N MET A 84 -17.97 -12.49 6.72
CA MET A 84 -18.86 -12.64 5.57
C MET A 84 -19.97 -11.60 5.55
N SER A 85 -20.51 -11.23 6.71
CA SER A 85 -21.51 -10.17 6.80
C SER A 85 -20.93 -8.80 6.49
N ASN A 86 -19.71 -8.52 6.95
CA ASN A 86 -18.99 -7.28 6.64
C ASN A 86 -18.67 -7.17 5.13
N ILE A 87 -18.22 -8.27 4.52
CA ILE A 87 -17.95 -8.35 3.07
C ILE A 87 -19.26 -8.06 2.28
N ALA A 88 -20.38 -8.68 2.70
CA ALA A 88 -21.66 -8.51 2.01
C ALA A 88 -22.27 -7.10 2.18
N ALA A 89 -21.93 -6.39 3.25
CA ALA A 89 -22.43 -5.05 3.56
C ALA A 89 -21.62 -3.93 2.90
N ALA A 90 -20.38 -4.21 2.48
CA ALA A 90 -19.51 -3.19 1.88
C ALA A 90 -19.90 -2.87 0.43
N ASP A 91 -19.84 -1.59 0.03
CA ASP A 91 -20.04 -1.16 -1.36
C ASP A 91 -18.90 -1.60 -2.27
N ALA A 92 -17.69 -1.76 -1.72
CA ALA A 92 -16.54 -2.33 -2.41
C ALA A 92 -15.57 -2.98 -1.42
N VAL A 93 -14.82 -3.99 -1.89
CA VAL A 93 -13.75 -4.63 -1.13
C VAL A 93 -12.42 -4.44 -1.86
N ILE A 94 -11.40 -3.97 -1.14
CA ILE A 94 -10.01 -3.88 -1.62
C ILE A 94 -9.20 -4.97 -0.93
N TRP A 95 -8.51 -5.80 -1.71
CA TRP A 95 -7.76 -6.94 -1.21
C TRP A 95 -6.45 -7.15 -1.97
N MET A 96 -5.56 -7.97 -1.42
CA MET A 96 -4.21 -8.18 -1.95
C MET A 96 -4.15 -9.19 -3.10
N GLY A 97 -5.28 -9.82 -3.43
CA GLY A 97 -5.40 -10.82 -4.50
C GLY A 97 -5.35 -12.27 -4.04
N GLU A 98 -5.77 -13.17 -4.94
CA GLU A 98 -5.95 -14.59 -4.62
C GLU A 98 -4.64 -15.28 -4.20
N THR A 99 -3.51 -14.87 -4.75
CA THR A 99 -2.19 -15.43 -4.42
C THR A 99 -1.83 -15.22 -2.94
N PHE A 100 -2.21 -14.08 -2.36
CA PHE A 100 -1.86 -13.72 -0.98
C PHE A 100 -3.00 -13.98 0.00
N GLU A 101 -4.26 -13.87 -0.47
CA GLU A 101 -5.46 -14.02 0.35
C GLU A 101 -6.45 -15.03 -0.26
N PRO A 102 -6.01 -16.29 -0.49
CA PRO A 102 -6.84 -17.32 -1.14
C PRO A 102 -8.15 -17.59 -0.39
N TYR A 103 -8.18 -17.33 0.91
CA TYR A 103 -9.38 -17.44 1.75
C TYR A 103 -10.49 -16.44 1.36
N LEU A 104 -10.15 -15.31 0.69
CA LEU A 104 -11.11 -14.30 0.22
C LEU A 104 -11.67 -14.61 -1.16
N ALA A 105 -10.96 -15.31 -2.03
CA ALA A 105 -11.33 -15.51 -3.43
C ALA A 105 -12.77 -16.04 -3.61
N LYS A 106 -13.20 -16.98 -2.76
CA LYS A 106 -14.57 -17.51 -2.80
C LYS A 106 -15.57 -16.54 -2.20
N ALA A 107 -15.21 -15.85 -1.13
CA ALA A 107 -16.07 -14.92 -0.40
C ALA A 107 -16.40 -13.66 -1.21
N LEU A 108 -15.50 -13.25 -2.10
CA LEU A 108 -15.64 -12.05 -2.93
C LEU A 108 -16.35 -12.28 -4.26
N ARG A 109 -16.79 -13.51 -4.56
CA ARG A 109 -17.53 -13.80 -5.81
C ARG A 109 -18.84 -13.01 -5.85
N GLY A 110 -18.96 -12.17 -6.89
CA GLY A 110 -20.12 -11.30 -7.08
C GLY A 110 -20.11 -10.00 -6.30
N GLN A 111 -19.07 -9.75 -5.50
CA GLN A 111 -18.85 -8.46 -4.85
C GLN A 111 -18.09 -7.51 -5.78
N ARG A 112 -18.32 -6.20 -5.62
CA ARG A 112 -17.45 -5.19 -6.23
C ARG A 112 -16.10 -5.22 -5.52
N GLN A 113 -15.05 -5.62 -6.23
CA GLN A 113 -13.73 -5.82 -5.63
C GLN A 113 -12.63 -5.13 -6.43
N VAL A 114 -11.56 -4.76 -5.74
CA VAL A 114 -10.31 -4.24 -6.30
C VAL A 114 -9.20 -5.17 -5.86
N ASP A 115 -8.67 -5.93 -6.82
CA ASP A 115 -7.56 -6.88 -6.63
C ASP A 115 -6.23 -6.13 -6.85
N LEU A 116 -5.48 -5.94 -5.78
CA LEU A 116 -4.21 -5.20 -5.83
C LEU A 116 -3.05 -6.01 -6.41
N SER A 117 -3.16 -7.34 -6.54
CA SER A 117 -2.10 -8.15 -7.14
C SER A 117 -1.80 -7.74 -8.58
N VAL A 118 -2.81 -7.22 -9.30
CA VAL A 118 -2.67 -6.67 -10.65
C VAL A 118 -1.63 -5.53 -10.71
N THR A 119 -1.39 -4.84 -9.61
CA THR A 119 -0.38 -3.77 -9.56
C THR A 119 1.06 -4.30 -9.54
N LEU A 120 1.27 -5.59 -9.29
CA LEU A 120 2.58 -6.23 -9.27
C LEU A 120 3.05 -6.63 -10.67
N ASP A 121 2.15 -7.16 -11.50
CA ASP A 121 2.49 -7.76 -12.80
C ASP A 121 3.11 -6.78 -13.81
N GLU A 122 2.85 -5.48 -13.66
CA GLU A 122 3.44 -4.44 -14.54
C GLU A 122 4.89 -4.08 -14.18
N ALA A 123 5.38 -4.41 -12.99
CA ALA A 123 6.74 -4.07 -12.56
C ALA A 123 7.78 -5.02 -13.18
N ASP A 124 7.43 -6.29 -13.42
CA ASP A 124 8.32 -7.31 -13.96
C ASP A 124 8.43 -7.28 -15.50
N ALA A 125 7.48 -6.65 -16.20
CA ALA A 125 7.51 -6.53 -17.65
C ALA A 125 8.70 -5.68 -18.17
N HIS A 126 9.28 -4.83 -17.32
CA HIS A 126 10.42 -3.98 -17.69
C HIS A 126 11.80 -4.52 -17.27
N ALA A 127 11.85 -5.60 -16.49
CA ALA A 127 13.11 -6.20 -16.05
C ALA A 127 13.69 -7.24 -17.06
N ASN A 128 12.93 -7.66 -18.06
CA ASN A 128 13.27 -8.79 -18.93
C ASN A 128 13.74 -8.39 -20.36
N ASP A 129 14.07 -7.13 -20.63
CA ASP A 129 14.50 -6.68 -21.96
C ASP A 129 16.03 -6.50 -22.06
N GLY A 130 16.78 -7.51 -21.69
CA GLY A 130 18.23 -7.51 -21.86
C GLY A 130 18.94 -8.75 -21.36
N GLN A 131 18.87 -9.86 -22.07
CA GLN A 131 20.00 -10.69 -22.50
C GLN A 131 19.52 -12.06 -22.99
N ALA A 132 19.42 -12.20 -24.31
CA ALA A 132 19.51 -13.50 -24.97
C ALA A 132 21.01 -13.77 -25.28
N GLY A 133 21.47 -14.98 -24.94
CA GLY A 133 22.74 -15.53 -25.46
C GLY A 133 23.62 -16.14 -24.37
N ASP A 134 23.67 -17.39 -24.16
CA ASP A 134 24.54 -18.44 -24.68
C ASP A 134 24.45 -19.71 -23.81
N GLU A 135 24.35 -20.82 -24.52
CA GLU A 135 24.36 -22.19 -24.00
C GLU A 135 25.75 -22.53 -23.43
N HIS A 136 25.85 -23.08 -22.22
CA HIS A 136 26.89 -24.03 -21.85
C HIS A 136 26.38 -25.07 -20.84
N GLU A 137 26.66 -26.31 -21.20
CA GLU A 137 26.37 -27.57 -20.49
C GLU A 137 27.20 -27.71 -19.17
N ASN A 138 26.57 -28.44 -18.23
CA ASN A 138 27.13 -29.30 -17.19
C ASN A 138 28.19 -28.77 -16.24
N ASP A 139 27.79 -28.66 -14.94
CA ASP A 139 28.47 -29.44 -13.89
C ASP A 139 27.61 -29.51 -12.61
N GLU A 140 27.49 -30.73 -12.08
CA GLU A 140 26.78 -31.07 -10.85
C GLU A 140 27.56 -30.56 -9.61
N HIS A 141 27.06 -29.51 -8.96
CA HIS A 141 27.26 -29.28 -7.53
C HIS A 141 25.99 -28.68 -6.93
N ALA A 142 25.31 -29.49 -6.13
CA ALA A 142 24.13 -29.15 -5.36
C ALA A 142 24.50 -28.20 -4.21
N ASP A 143 24.50 -26.91 -4.46
CA ASP A 143 24.21 -25.89 -3.48
C ASP A 143 22.82 -25.35 -3.78
N HIS A 144 21.83 -25.82 -3.02
CA HIS A 144 20.47 -25.31 -3.05
C HIS A 144 20.48 -23.88 -2.55
N HIS A 145 20.86 -22.93 -3.41
CA HIS A 145 20.27 -21.62 -3.40
C HIS A 145 18.89 -21.80 -4.05
N ASP A 146 17.86 -21.91 -3.22
CA ASP A 146 16.48 -21.79 -3.68
C ASP A 146 16.36 -20.43 -4.35
N HIS A 147 16.56 -20.41 -5.67
CA HIS A 147 16.01 -19.39 -6.54
C HIS A 147 14.50 -19.70 -6.64
N ASP A 148 13.80 -19.49 -5.53
CA ASP A 148 12.36 -19.45 -5.54
C ASP A 148 11.96 -18.38 -6.55
N ALA A 149 11.32 -18.85 -7.62
CA ALA A 149 10.66 -18.02 -8.61
C ALA A 149 10.01 -16.82 -7.89
N HIS A 150 10.28 -15.62 -8.35
CA HIS A 150 9.86 -14.32 -7.83
C HIS A 150 8.46 -14.37 -7.21
N ILE A 151 8.40 -14.77 -5.94
CA ILE A 151 7.18 -14.67 -5.15
C ILE A 151 7.07 -13.18 -4.87
N HIS A 152 6.11 -12.53 -5.53
CA HIS A 152 5.80 -11.13 -5.29
C HIS A 152 5.60 -10.89 -3.78
N ASP A 153 6.24 -9.86 -3.25
CA ASP A 153 6.12 -9.50 -1.84
C ASP A 153 4.66 -9.12 -1.52
N PRO A 154 3.97 -9.83 -0.60
CA PRO A 154 2.58 -9.53 -0.25
C PRO A 154 2.43 -8.21 0.50
N HIS A 155 3.52 -7.61 0.99
CA HIS A 155 3.49 -6.43 1.85
C HIS A 155 3.42 -5.12 1.04
N LEU A 156 2.48 -5.04 0.09
CA LEU A 156 2.33 -3.90 -0.83
C LEU A 156 2.23 -2.54 -0.11
N TRP A 157 1.68 -2.51 1.10
CA TRP A 157 1.59 -1.30 1.92
C TRP A 157 2.95 -0.86 2.51
N LEU A 158 3.99 -1.69 2.38
CA LEU A 158 5.37 -1.39 2.78
C LEU A 158 6.29 -1.10 1.60
N ASP A 159 5.74 -0.96 0.39
CA ASP A 159 6.48 -0.51 -0.77
C ASP A 159 6.34 1.01 -0.98
N PRO A 160 7.35 1.82 -0.59
CA PRO A 160 7.23 3.27 -0.73
C PRO A 160 7.12 3.73 -2.19
N ASN A 161 7.65 2.98 -3.15
CA ASN A 161 7.55 3.32 -4.57
C ASN A 161 6.20 2.89 -5.16
N GLY A 162 5.60 1.81 -4.66
CA GLY A 162 4.33 1.25 -5.13
C GLY A 162 3.09 2.02 -4.69
N ILE A 163 3.14 2.78 -3.59
CA ILE A 163 1.96 3.46 -3.02
C ILE A 163 1.18 4.29 -4.03
N LYS A 164 1.86 5.09 -4.86
CA LYS A 164 1.17 5.91 -5.87
C LYS A 164 0.53 5.08 -6.97
N LYS A 165 1.10 3.95 -7.34
CA LYS A 165 0.55 3.00 -8.31
C LYS A 165 -0.73 2.36 -7.77
N ILE A 166 -0.69 1.91 -6.51
CA ILE A 166 -1.87 1.39 -5.80
C ILE A 166 -3.00 2.42 -5.78
N LEU A 167 -2.70 3.67 -5.39
CA LEU A 167 -3.70 4.73 -5.35
C LEU A 167 -4.29 5.04 -6.73
N SER A 168 -3.47 5.07 -7.79
CA SER A 168 -3.94 5.27 -9.16
C SER A 168 -4.86 4.14 -9.62
N PHE A 169 -4.52 2.90 -9.28
CA PHE A 169 -5.33 1.72 -9.60
C PHE A 169 -6.66 1.73 -8.85
N VAL A 170 -6.66 1.99 -7.54
CA VAL A 170 -7.88 2.11 -6.72
C VAL A 170 -8.74 3.27 -7.22
N GLN A 171 -8.14 4.43 -7.52
CA GLN A 171 -8.83 5.59 -8.08
C GLN A 171 -9.60 5.23 -9.35
N SER A 172 -8.96 4.57 -10.30
CA SER A 172 -9.59 4.19 -11.56
C SER A 172 -10.66 3.11 -11.38
N SER A 173 -10.40 2.09 -10.56
CA SER A 173 -11.31 0.96 -10.31
C SER A 173 -12.61 1.38 -9.62
N LEU A 174 -12.52 2.34 -8.70
CA LEU A 174 -13.67 2.84 -7.95
C LEU A 174 -14.23 4.17 -8.47
N ALA A 175 -13.64 4.73 -9.55
CA ALA A 175 -13.99 6.04 -10.13
C ALA A 175 -13.91 7.18 -9.09
N LEU A 176 -12.88 7.16 -8.24
CA LEU A 176 -12.66 8.17 -7.20
C LEU A 176 -11.95 9.42 -7.76
N PRO A 177 -12.06 10.58 -7.10
CA PRO A 177 -11.25 11.75 -7.45
C PRO A 177 -9.78 11.52 -7.14
N ALA A 178 -8.88 12.23 -7.82
CA ALA A 178 -7.45 12.13 -7.54
C ALA A 178 -7.13 12.62 -6.12
N PRO A 179 -6.42 11.83 -5.29
CA PRO A 179 -6.10 12.18 -3.90
C PRO A 179 -4.90 13.13 -3.81
N LYS A 180 -4.99 14.31 -4.44
CA LYS A 180 -3.87 15.25 -4.65
C LYS A 180 -3.23 15.72 -3.35
N ALA A 181 -4.03 15.99 -2.32
CA ALA A 181 -3.53 16.47 -1.03
C ALA A 181 -2.67 15.39 -0.35
N PHE A 182 -3.15 14.13 -0.32
CA PHE A 182 -2.41 13.02 0.22
C PHE A 182 -1.11 12.76 -0.57
N ILE A 183 -1.18 12.73 -1.91
CA ILE A 183 0.01 12.53 -2.75
C ILE A 183 1.08 13.57 -2.47
N ALA A 184 0.72 14.85 -2.36
CA ALA A 184 1.68 15.91 -2.05
C ALA A 184 2.33 15.72 -0.68
N GLN A 185 1.56 15.33 0.34
CA GLN A 185 2.05 15.04 1.67
C GLN A 185 2.96 13.80 1.67
N TYR A 186 2.58 12.76 0.94
CA TYR A 186 3.35 11.54 0.80
C TYR A 186 4.70 11.78 0.11
N ASP A 187 4.73 12.54 -0.99
CA ASP A 187 5.95 12.89 -1.71
C ASP A 187 6.92 13.70 -0.83
N ALA A 188 6.40 14.62 -0.03
CA ALA A 188 7.20 15.35 0.94
C ALA A 188 7.78 14.42 2.02
N TRP A 189 6.97 13.49 2.52
CA TRP A 189 7.43 12.48 3.48
C TRP A 189 8.52 11.58 2.85
N LEU A 190 8.31 11.05 1.64
CA LEU A 190 9.25 10.16 0.95
C LEU A 190 10.62 10.82 0.74
N SER A 191 10.62 12.09 0.31
CA SER A 191 11.84 12.88 0.15
C SER A 191 12.59 13.08 1.47
N SER A 192 11.86 13.38 2.55
CA SER A 192 12.43 13.52 3.89
C SER A 192 12.99 12.20 4.42
N ALA A 193 12.28 11.08 4.22
CA ALA A 193 12.71 9.76 4.64
C ALA A 193 14.00 9.34 3.90
N ALA A 194 14.08 9.56 2.59
CA ALA A 194 15.28 9.30 1.82
C ALA A 194 16.48 10.09 2.35
N THR A 195 16.32 11.39 2.61
CA THR A 195 17.37 12.24 3.19
C THR A 195 17.84 11.73 4.55
N THR A 196 16.91 11.23 5.37
CA THR A 196 17.20 10.71 6.71
C THR A 196 17.95 9.37 6.65
N LEU A 197 17.59 8.47 5.72
CA LEU A 197 18.10 7.10 5.67
C LEU A 197 19.40 6.93 4.86
N ILE A 198 19.61 7.74 3.80
CA ILE A 198 20.80 7.67 2.94
C ILE A 198 22.14 7.64 3.72
N PRO A 199 22.35 8.46 4.78
CA PRO A 199 23.61 8.42 5.54
C PRO A 199 23.86 7.08 6.24
N HIS A 200 22.87 6.22 6.37
CA HIS A 200 22.89 4.98 7.12
C HIS A 200 22.81 3.71 6.26
N LYS A 201 22.90 3.85 4.93
CA LYS A 201 22.76 2.73 3.98
C LYS A 201 23.72 1.55 4.23
N ASP A 202 24.86 1.79 4.85
CA ASP A 202 25.87 0.77 5.12
C ASP A 202 25.70 0.13 6.52
N VAL A 203 24.75 0.59 7.32
CA VAL A 203 24.50 0.05 8.67
C VAL A 203 23.72 -1.26 8.57
N GLY A 204 24.38 -2.38 8.90
CA GLY A 204 23.78 -3.71 8.84
C GLY A 204 22.72 -3.91 9.92
N PHE A 205 21.65 -4.61 9.56
CA PHE A 205 20.61 -5.07 10.47
C PHE A 205 20.05 -6.44 10.07
N VAL A 206 19.35 -7.07 11.00
CA VAL A 206 18.62 -8.31 10.77
C VAL A 206 17.13 -8.05 11.01
N SER A 207 16.26 -8.56 10.15
CA SER A 207 14.81 -8.57 10.35
C SER A 207 14.33 -9.95 10.79
N PHE A 208 13.39 -10.00 11.75
CA PHE A 208 12.79 -11.27 12.14
C PHE A 208 11.93 -11.83 10.98
N HIS A 209 11.13 -10.99 10.34
CA HIS A 209 10.29 -11.34 9.21
C HIS A 209 10.68 -10.50 7.98
N ASP A 210 10.57 -11.09 6.79
CA ASP A 210 10.90 -10.42 5.54
C ASP A 210 9.73 -9.57 5.02
N ALA A 211 9.25 -8.65 5.84
CA ALA A 211 8.15 -7.76 5.47
C ALA A 211 8.64 -6.43 4.85
N PHE A 212 9.94 -6.13 4.96
CA PHE A 212 10.48 -4.80 4.63
C PHE A 212 11.36 -4.80 3.36
N HIS A 213 11.28 -5.84 2.53
CA HIS A 213 12.12 -5.97 1.34
C HIS A 213 12.01 -4.73 0.42
N ALA A 214 10.80 -4.31 0.05
CA ALA A 214 10.59 -3.13 -0.79
C ALA A 214 11.06 -1.82 -0.14
N TRP A 215 10.97 -1.72 1.18
CA TRP A 215 11.53 -0.59 1.94
C TRP A 215 13.06 -0.57 1.86
N VAL A 216 13.68 -1.74 2.07
CA VAL A 216 15.14 -1.92 1.97
C VAL A 216 15.65 -1.53 0.59
N GLU A 217 14.98 -1.97 -0.46
CA GLU A 217 15.35 -1.63 -1.84
C GLU A 217 15.17 -0.15 -2.15
N THR A 218 14.03 0.44 -1.74
CA THR A 218 13.74 1.87 -1.97
C THR A 218 14.80 2.78 -1.37
N PHE A 219 15.23 2.50 -0.14
CA PHE A 219 16.18 3.34 0.59
C PHE A 219 17.62 2.83 0.55
N LYS A 220 17.89 1.74 -0.19
CA LYS A 220 19.22 1.13 -0.32
C LYS A 220 19.83 0.74 1.02
N LEU A 221 19.04 0.16 1.92
CA LEU A 221 19.47 -0.22 3.26
C LEU A 221 20.18 -1.57 3.26
N ASN A 222 20.98 -1.85 4.30
CA ASN A 222 21.77 -3.06 4.42
C ASN A 222 21.09 -4.11 5.33
N GLN A 223 20.10 -4.84 4.81
CA GLN A 223 19.52 -6.01 5.48
C GLN A 223 20.42 -7.22 5.29
N VAL A 224 21.21 -7.55 6.31
CA VAL A 224 22.24 -8.62 6.24
C VAL A 224 21.61 -10.01 6.28
N ALA A 225 20.53 -10.20 7.02
CA ALA A 225 19.80 -11.47 7.10
C ALA A 225 18.35 -11.27 7.53
N VAL A 226 17.56 -12.30 7.25
CA VAL A 226 16.18 -12.46 7.68
C VAL A 226 16.04 -13.77 8.44
N VAL A 227 15.27 -13.78 9.55
CA VAL A 227 15.05 -15.00 10.33
C VAL A 227 14.02 -15.90 9.66
N THR A 228 12.99 -15.33 9.06
CA THR A 228 11.96 -16.10 8.35
C THR A 228 11.23 -15.26 7.28
N SER A 229 10.87 -15.91 6.16
CA SER A 229 9.96 -15.34 5.17
C SER A 229 8.48 -15.50 5.57
N ASN A 230 8.17 -16.43 6.47
CA ASN A 230 6.81 -16.64 6.99
C ASN A 230 6.88 -16.90 8.50
N PRO A 231 6.48 -15.91 9.32
CA PRO A 231 6.63 -15.97 10.77
C PRO A 231 5.71 -16.99 11.47
N GLU A 232 4.68 -17.50 10.76
CA GLU A 232 3.79 -18.55 11.26
C GLU A 232 4.37 -19.96 11.07
N LYS A 233 5.42 -20.09 10.24
CA LYS A 233 6.08 -21.38 10.02
C LYS A 233 7.27 -21.58 10.97
N PRO A 234 7.54 -22.83 11.41
CA PRO A 234 8.74 -23.14 12.19
C PRO A 234 10.02 -22.83 11.42
N VAL A 235 10.96 -22.15 12.08
CA VAL A 235 12.29 -21.86 11.54
C VAL A 235 13.23 -23.03 11.83
N GLY A 236 14.00 -23.46 10.82
CA GLY A 236 14.97 -24.56 10.96
C GLY A 236 16.10 -24.21 11.95
N THR A 237 16.52 -25.20 12.76
CA THR A 237 17.55 -24.99 13.79
C THR A 237 18.88 -24.54 13.20
N ARG A 238 19.27 -25.04 12.05
CA ARG A 238 20.50 -24.64 11.34
C ARG A 238 20.47 -23.15 11.02
N HIS A 239 19.40 -22.67 10.42
CA HIS A 239 19.23 -21.26 10.06
C HIS A 239 19.22 -20.33 11.29
N ILE A 240 18.60 -20.77 12.40
CA ILE A 240 18.65 -20.01 13.67
C ILE A 240 20.12 -19.84 14.15
N VAL A 241 20.94 -20.86 14.01
CA VAL A 241 22.38 -20.79 14.40
C VAL A 241 23.13 -19.85 13.45
N GLU A 242 22.88 -19.91 12.16
CA GLU A 242 23.49 -19.01 11.14
C GLU A 242 23.15 -17.55 11.42
N VAL A 243 21.87 -17.22 11.60
CA VAL A 243 21.44 -15.85 11.94
C VAL A 243 22.02 -15.38 13.27
N ARG A 244 22.10 -16.26 14.28
CA ARG A 244 22.75 -15.92 15.55
C ARG A 244 24.23 -15.61 15.38
N ASN A 245 24.94 -16.31 14.53
CA ASN A 245 26.36 -16.03 14.23
C ASN A 245 26.51 -14.65 13.55
N ILE A 246 25.60 -14.28 12.63
CA ILE A 246 25.57 -12.94 12.03
C ILE A 246 25.33 -11.88 13.11
N LEU A 247 24.37 -12.09 14.02
CA LEU A 247 24.10 -11.16 15.13
C LEU A 247 25.31 -11.01 16.07
N ALA A 248 26.13 -12.04 16.21
CA ALA A 248 27.32 -12.06 17.06
C ALA A 248 28.57 -11.51 16.36
N SER A 249 28.59 -11.38 15.05
CA SER A 249 29.78 -11.02 14.25
C SER A 249 30.21 -9.56 14.37
N GLY A 250 29.35 -8.67 14.88
CA GLY A 250 29.55 -7.22 14.88
C GLY A 250 29.24 -6.53 13.54
N GLN A 251 28.79 -7.27 12.52
CA GLN A 251 28.40 -6.70 11.23
C GLN A 251 27.05 -5.97 11.25
N VAL A 252 26.23 -6.24 12.27
CA VAL A 252 24.88 -5.69 12.40
C VAL A 252 24.70 -4.96 13.72
N GLN A 253 23.91 -3.88 13.71
CA GLN A 253 23.66 -3.05 14.87
C GLN A 253 22.38 -3.42 15.61
N CYS A 254 21.39 -3.98 14.91
CA CYS A 254 20.12 -4.32 15.54
C CYS A 254 19.43 -5.53 14.91
N LEU A 255 18.49 -6.07 15.68
CA LEU A 255 17.49 -7.05 15.27
C LEU A 255 16.12 -6.39 15.34
N PHE A 256 15.42 -6.24 14.18
CA PHE A 256 14.03 -5.85 14.15
C PHE A 256 13.12 -7.02 14.48
N VAL A 257 12.14 -6.76 15.35
CA VAL A 257 11.13 -7.72 15.79
C VAL A 257 9.74 -7.09 15.73
N GLU A 258 8.73 -7.89 15.46
CA GLU A 258 7.36 -7.43 15.30
C GLU A 258 6.53 -7.71 16.56
N PRO A 259 5.60 -6.82 16.94
CA PRO A 259 4.75 -7.02 18.12
C PRO A 259 3.81 -8.23 18.01
N GLN A 260 3.47 -8.63 16.77
CA GLN A 260 2.60 -9.78 16.49
C GLN A 260 3.30 -11.11 16.83
N PHE A 261 4.64 -11.14 16.79
CA PHE A 261 5.43 -12.36 16.96
C PHE A 261 6.32 -12.30 18.20
N GLN A 262 5.78 -12.63 19.36
CA GLN A 262 6.53 -12.80 20.60
C GLN A 262 7.11 -14.22 20.68
N SER A 263 8.13 -14.53 19.87
CA SER A 263 8.64 -15.88 19.81
C SER A 263 9.78 -16.13 20.82
N ARG A 264 9.83 -17.35 21.35
CA ARG A 264 10.99 -17.86 22.11
C ARG A 264 12.27 -17.84 21.25
N ILE A 265 12.13 -17.82 19.93
CA ILE A 265 13.22 -17.73 18.96
C ILE A 265 13.90 -16.37 19.07
N VAL A 266 13.17 -15.26 19.11
CA VAL A 266 13.73 -13.91 19.29
C VAL A 266 14.61 -13.86 20.54
N THR A 267 14.11 -14.37 21.68
CA THR A 267 14.87 -14.41 22.93
C THR A 267 16.17 -15.22 22.77
N LYS A 268 16.12 -16.37 22.08
CA LYS A 268 17.31 -17.20 21.85
C LYS A 268 18.34 -16.53 20.94
N LEU A 269 17.88 -15.80 19.91
CA LEU A 269 18.75 -15.14 18.95
C LEU A 269 19.64 -14.07 19.59
N HIS A 270 19.10 -13.24 20.48
CA HIS A 270 19.86 -12.12 21.06
C HIS A 270 20.41 -12.38 22.47
N LYS A 271 20.04 -13.49 23.12
CA LYS A 271 20.51 -13.79 24.49
C LYS A 271 22.04 -13.78 24.61
N GLY A 272 22.57 -12.89 25.48
CA GLY A 272 24.01 -12.74 25.72
C GLY A 272 24.77 -11.99 24.62
N LEU A 273 24.10 -11.35 23.68
CA LEU A 273 24.67 -10.47 22.65
C LEU A 273 24.40 -9.00 22.99
N SER A 274 25.38 -8.14 22.72
CA SER A 274 25.22 -6.68 22.78
C SER A 274 24.63 -6.16 21.45
N ILE A 275 23.37 -6.51 21.17
CA ILE A 275 22.64 -6.09 19.98
C ILE A 275 21.35 -5.38 20.38
N LYS A 276 21.01 -4.29 19.69
CA LYS A 276 19.74 -3.62 19.92
C LYS A 276 18.59 -4.47 19.37
N VAL A 277 17.55 -4.68 20.18
CA VAL A 277 16.29 -5.30 19.71
C VAL A 277 15.25 -4.19 19.58
N ILE A 278 14.83 -3.93 18.35
CA ILE A 278 13.94 -2.82 18.03
C ILE A 278 12.61 -3.36 17.52
N LYS A 279 11.53 -2.85 18.11
CA LYS A 279 10.18 -3.18 17.66
C LYS A 279 9.85 -2.35 16.43
N ILE A 280 9.48 -3.03 15.34
CA ILE A 280 8.93 -2.45 14.12
C ILE A 280 7.60 -3.14 13.82
N ASP A 281 6.56 -2.37 13.51
CA ASP A 281 5.21 -2.92 13.38
C ASP A 281 4.69 -2.75 11.95
N PRO A 282 4.76 -3.79 11.11
CA PRO A 282 4.29 -3.73 9.72
C PRO A 282 2.76 -3.62 9.62
N MET A 283 2.03 -4.01 10.68
CA MET A 283 0.56 -4.02 10.70
C MET A 283 -0.06 -2.72 11.23
N ALA A 284 0.77 -1.72 11.59
CA ALA A 284 0.30 -0.41 12.04
C ALA A 284 -0.65 -0.46 13.26
N SER A 285 -0.45 -1.40 14.20
CA SER A 285 -1.41 -1.76 15.25
C SER A 285 -1.79 -0.61 16.21
N LYS A 286 -0.98 0.44 16.25
CA LYS A 286 -1.18 1.62 17.11
C LYS A 286 -1.93 2.76 16.44
N PHE A 287 -2.22 2.66 15.14
CA PHE A 287 -2.78 3.76 14.38
C PHE A 287 -4.25 3.51 14.06
N LEU A 288 -5.06 4.56 14.18
CA LEU A 288 -6.47 4.54 13.81
C LEU A 288 -6.63 4.72 12.31
N ILE A 289 -7.73 4.18 11.75
CA ILE A 289 -8.13 4.41 10.36
C ILE A 289 -8.69 5.85 10.28
N ASP A 290 -7.78 6.83 10.16
CA ASP A 290 -8.09 8.24 10.03
C ASP A 290 -7.27 8.89 8.91
N GLU A 291 -7.53 10.18 8.65
CA GLU A 291 -6.88 10.96 7.59
C GLU A 291 -5.36 11.00 7.70
N ALA A 292 -4.81 10.99 8.90
CA ALA A 292 -3.37 11.08 9.15
C ALA A 292 -2.72 9.71 9.42
N GLY A 293 -3.50 8.64 9.49
CA GLY A 293 -3.09 7.33 9.98
C GLY A 293 -1.91 6.75 9.21
N PHE A 294 -1.95 6.80 7.88
CA PHE A 294 -0.90 6.21 7.05
C PHE A 294 0.44 6.96 7.16
N ILE A 295 0.43 8.27 7.13
CA ILE A 295 1.67 9.07 7.26
C ILE A 295 2.28 8.89 8.66
N LYS A 296 1.47 8.86 9.72
CA LYS A 296 1.95 8.58 11.08
C LYS A 296 2.56 7.18 11.18
N PHE A 297 1.94 6.20 10.55
CA PHE A 297 2.47 4.83 10.47
C PHE A 297 3.85 4.82 9.80
N TYR A 298 3.99 5.42 8.62
CA TYR A 298 5.25 5.51 7.89
C TYR A 298 6.33 6.29 8.67
N GLN A 299 5.95 7.34 9.40
CA GLN A 299 6.85 8.05 10.33
C GLN A 299 7.32 7.13 11.47
N SER A 300 6.45 6.27 11.98
CA SER A 300 6.82 5.29 13.01
C SER A 300 7.83 4.26 12.49
N LEU A 301 7.65 3.76 11.26
CA LEU A 301 8.63 2.87 10.62
C LEU A 301 9.99 3.57 10.46
N LEU A 302 10.00 4.78 9.91
CA LEU A 302 11.21 5.61 9.80
C LEU A 302 11.90 5.79 11.17
N GLY A 303 11.12 6.04 12.22
CA GLY A 303 11.61 6.14 13.59
C GLY A 303 12.29 4.85 14.08
N SER A 304 11.73 3.68 13.75
CA SER A 304 12.34 2.39 14.11
C SER A 304 13.66 2.18 13.39
N PHE A 305 13.77 2.50 12.10
CA PHE A 305 15.03 2.42 11.36
C PHE A 305 16.08 3.40 11.92
N THR A 306 15.71 4.65 12.18
CA THR A 306 16.64 5.64 12.75
C THR A 306 17.11 5.27 14.15
N GLN A 307 16.25 4.64 14.97
CA GLN A 307 16.65 4.09 16.28
C GLN A 307 17.69 2.98 16.14
N CYS A 308 17.60 2.14 15.12
CA CYS A 308 18.61 1.14 14.82
C CYS A 308 19.95 1.81 14.48
N PHE A 309 19.91 2.78 13.60
CA PHE A 309 21.09 3.41 13.00
C PHE A 309 21.77 4.45 13.91
N SER A 310 21.08 4.99 14.91
CA SER A 310 21.74 5.79 15.93
C SER A 310 22.69 4.91 16.74
N GLY A 311 23.94 5.36 16.94
CA GLY A 311 24.94 4.65 17.74
C GLY A 311 24.45 4.25 19.14
N PRO A 312 25.25 3.56 19.99
CA PRO A 312 24.89 3.32 21.37
C PRO A 312 24.54 4.66 22.01
N GLN A 313 23.40 4.73 22.68
CA GLN A 313 23.11 5.86 23.55
C GLN A 313 23.98 5.64 24.78
N ASP A 314 25.01 6.51 24.97
CA ASP A 314 25.87 6.54 26.14
C ASP A 314 25.07 6.74 27.43
#